data_70fd2b14d65749aa702be86cfdafa17b
#
_entry.id   70fd2b14d65749aa702be86cfdafa17b
#
_cell.length_a   1.000
_cell.length_b   1.000
_cell.length_c   1.000
_cell.angle_alpha   90.00
_cell.angle_beta   90.00
_cell.angle_gamma   90.00
#
_symmetry.space_group_name_H-M   'P 1'
#
loop_
_entity.id
_entity.type
_entity.pdbx_description
1 polymer ?
#
loop_
_entity_poly.entity_id
_entity_poly.type
_entity_poly.pdbx_seq_one_letter_code
_entity_poly.pdbx_strand_id
1 'polypeptide(L)'
;MGISNFDYFLLFVSSFVLVGALTPLMRRIAIKNEVFDTPKEGHKTHKVPVPYLGGVAIIIGTLVVSYGSSLVSNFTRDTFWLASSALLPALLLGIIGLFDDLKNLPTWPRFLAQSIAGIFTALLLISNNTVGTPTGSKFFDGLITVFWVVGICNSINFFDNLDGGASGTIAISAFALFILAFNGNQFLIAALSVVITGSTIGF
;
A
#
# COMPACT_ATOMS: atom_id res chain seq x y z
N MET A 1 -21.76 13.91 3.41
CA MET A 1 -22.36 12.56 3.42
C MET A 1 -21.39 11.64 4.13
N GLY A 2 -21.82 10.95 5.18
CA GLY A 2 -20.97 9.97 5.88
C GLY A 2 -21.09 8.61 5.20
N ILE A 3 -19.99 7.87 5.19
CA ILE A 3 -19.98 6.46 4.80
C ILE A 3 -20.66 5.68 5.94
N SER A 4 -21.59 4.78 5.62
CA SER A 4 -22.27 3.95 6.64
C SER A 4 -21.36 2.81 7.14
N ASN A 5 -21.65 2.26 8.30
CA ASN A 5 -20.93 1.09 8.81
C ASN A 5 -21.00 -0.10 7.85
N PHE A 6 -22.12 -0.22 7.14
CA PHE A 6 -22.30 -1.27 6.15
C PHE A 6 -21.38 -1.08 4.93
N ASP A 7 -21.14 0.17 4.51
CA ASP A 7 -20.22 0.45 3.41
C ASP A 7 -18.77 0.08 3.75
N TYR A 8 -18.32 0.34 4.98
CA TYR A 8 -17.00 -0.13 5.44
C TYR A 8 -16.88 -1.64 5.44
N PHE A 9 -17.94 -2.34 5.87
CA PHE A 9 -17.97 -3.79 5.80
C PHE A 9 -17.90 -4.30 4.35
N LEU A 10 -18.64 -3.67 3.43
CA LEU A 10 -18.58 -4.00 2.00
C LEU A 10 -17.20 -3.76 1.41
N LEU A 11 -16.55 -2.64 1.75
CA LEU A 11 -15.18 -2.33 1.31
C LEU A 11 -14.18 -3.38 1.78
N PHE A 12 -14.28 -3.79 3.06
CA PHE A 12 -13.46 -4.87 3.61
C PHE A 12 -13.67 -6.17 2.87
N VAL A 13 -14.91 -6.64 2.76
CA VAL A 13 -15.25 -7.93 2.14
C VAL A 13 -14.88 -7.92 0.66
N SER A 14 -15.16 -6.84 -0.07
CA SER A 14 -14.83 -6.73 -1.49
C SER A 14 -13.33 -6.81 -1.73
N SER A 15 -12.52 -6.09 -0.93
CA SER A 15 -11.06 -6.14 -1.06
C SER A 15 -10.49 -7.49 -0.66
N PHE A 16 -10.97 -8.08 0.43
CA PHE A 16 -10.59 -9.41 0.89
C PHE A 16 -10.87 -10.49 -0.17
N VAL A 17 -12.08 -10.54 -0.69
CA VAL A 17 -12.50 -11.54 -1.69
C VAL A 17 -11.75 -11.34 -3.01
N LEU A 18 -11.62 -10.09 -3.47
CA LEU A 18 -10.94 -9.79 -4.74
C LEU A 18 -9.46 -10.18 -4.67
N VAL A 19 -8.75 -9.79 -3.62
CA VAL A 19 -7.32 -10.14 -3.48
C VAL A 19 -7.16 -11.64 -3.26
N GLY A 20 -8.02 -12.27 -2.45
CA GLY A 20 -8.02 -13.72 -2.26
C GLY A 20 -8.22 -14.50 -3.56
N ALA A 21 -9.01 -13.96 -4.49
CA ALA A 21 -9.19 -14.54 -5.84
C ALA A 21 -8.00 -14.22 -6.78
N LEU A 22 -7.40 -13.02 -6.67
CA LEU A 22 -6.27 -12.61 -7.50
C LEU A 22 -4.97 -13.32 -7.11
N THR A 23 -4.75 -13.59 -5.83
CA THR A 23 -3.52 -14.22 -5.31
C THR A 23 -3.19 -15.54 -6.01
N PRO A 24 -4.10 -16.54 -6.10
CA PRO A 24 -3.80 -17.77 -6.83
C PRO A 24 -3.61 -17.54 -8.34
N LEU A 25 -4.26 -16.54 -8.92
CA LEU A 25 -4.07 -16.18 -10.33
C LEU A 25 -2.66 -15.60 -10.55
N MET A 26 -2.22 -14.66 -9.72
CA MET A 26 -0.88 -14.08 -9.79
C MET A 26 0.20 -15.14 -9.55
N ARG A 27 -0.03 -16.06 -8.62
CA ARG A 27 0.85 -17.20 -8.41
C ARG A 27 0.98 -18.08 -9.66
N ARG A 28 -0.13 -18.38 -10.37
CA ARG A 28 -0.09 -19.14 -11.62
C ARG A 28 0.67 -18.40 -12.72
N ILE A 29 0.47 -17.10 -12.84
CA ILE A 29 1.18 -16.23 -13.81
C ILE A 29 2.67 -16.23 -13.51
N ALA A 30 3.08 -16.08 -12.24
CA ALA A 30 4.47 -16.11 -11.83
C ALA A 30 5.13 -17.45 -12.17
N ILE A 31 4.48 -18.58 -11.87
CA ILE A 31 4.97 -19.90 -12.19
C ILE A 31 5.11 -20.09 -13.70
N LYS A 32 4.12 -19.69 -14.49
CA LYS A 32 4.13 -19.83 -15.96
C LYS A 32 5.26 -19.01 -16.63
N ASN A 33 5.61 -17.88 -16.06
CA ASN A 33 6.64 -16.99 -16.59
C ASN A 33 8.00 -17.14 -15.88
N GLU A 34 8.16 -18.19 -15.05
CA GLU A 34 9.39 -18.50 -14.31
C GLU A 34 9.88 -17.32 -13.42
N VAL A 35 8.94 -16.54 -12.88
CA VAL A 35 9.22 -15.39 -12.02
C VAL A 35 9.24 -15.85 -10.56
N PHE A 36 10.44 -16.23 -10.09
CA PHE A 36 10.67 -16.76 -8.75
C PHE A 36 11.71 -15.97 -7.98
N ASP A 37 11.50 -15.84 -6.68
CA ASP A 37 12.55 -15.51 -5.73
C ASP A 37 13.41 -16.76 -5.50
N THR A 38 14.60 -16.74 -6.05
CA THR A 38 15.59 -17.78 -5.79
C THR A 38 16.43 -17.38 -4.57
N PRO A 39 16.49 -18.21 -3.51
CA PRO A 39 17.31 -17.91 -2.35
C PRO A 39 18.78 -17.83 -2.79
N LYS A 40 19.37 -16.64 -2.72
CA LYS A 40 20.82 -16.47 -2.80
C LYS A 40 21.40 -16.70 -1.40
N GLU A 41 22.49 -17.45 -1.33
CA GLU A 41 23.14 -17.84 -0.08
C GLU A 41 23.31 -16.64 0.88
N GLY A 42 22.87 -16.79 2.11
CA GLY A 42 23.28 -16.00 3.26
C GLY A 42 22.21 -15.21 4.02
N HIS A 43 21.10 -14.78 3.41
CA HIS A 43 20.14 -13.88 4.08
C HIS A 43 18.66 -14.25 3.94
N LYS A 44 18.29 -15.27 3.17
CA LYS A 44 16.90 -15.67 2.96
C LYS A 44 16.57 -16.94 3.73
N THR A 45 15.48 -16.92 4.49
CA THR A 45 15.00 -18.04 5.32
C THR A 45 14.30 -19.14 4.50
N HIS A 46 13.91 -18.85 3.25
CA HIS A 46 13.20 -19.80 2.41
C HIS A 46 14.15 -20.81 1.73
N LYS A 47 13.80 -22.10 1.86
CA LYS A 47 14.52 -23.21 1.22
C LYS A 47 14.02 -23.53 -0.19
N VAL A 48 12.86 -22.98 -0.57
CA VAL A 48 12.16 -23.27 -1.83
C VAL A 48 11.92 -21.95 -2.56
N PRO A 49 12.07 -21.90 -3.92
CA PRO A 49 11.73 -20.72 -4.69
C PRO A 49 10.28 -20.30 -4.46
N VAL A 50 10.06 -19.02 -4.12
CA VAL A 50 8.72 -18.45 -3.90
C VAL A 50 8.30 -17.66 -5.14
N PRO A 51 7.09 -17.88 -5.70
CA PRO A 51 6.62 -17.09 -6.81
C PRO A 51 6.44 -15.63 -6.42
N TYR A 52 7.05 -14.69 -7.14
CA TYR A 52 6.77 -13.27 -7.02
C TYR A 52 5.33 -12.93 -7.49
N LEU A 53 4.98 -11.66 -7.53
CA LEU A 53 3.70 -11.07 -7.95
C LEU A 53 2.59 -11.06 -6.89
N GLY A 54 2.84 -11.48 -5.65
CA GLY A 54 1.87 -11.36 -4.56
C GLY A 54 1.47 -9.90 -4.31
N GLY A 55 2.44 -9.00 -4.24
CA GLY A 55 2.21 -7.56 -4.10
C GLY A 55 1.36 -6.95 -5.23
N VAL A 56 1.43 -7.51 -6.44
CA VAL A 56 0.59 -7.08 -7.57
C VAL A 56 -0.89 -7.36 -7.31
N ALA A 57 -1.23 -8.52 -6.70
CA ALA A 57 -2.60 -8.83 -6.33
C ALA A 57 -3.15 -7.81 -5.32
N ILE A 58 -2.36 -7.46 -4.30
CA ILE A 58 -2.74 -6.46 -3.28
C ILE A 58 -2.96 -5.09 -3.93
N ILE A 59 -2.03 -4.64 -4.79
CA ILE A 59 -2.12 -3.33 -5.47
C ILE A 59 -3.37 -3.27 -6.34
N ILE A 60 -3.59 -4.26 -7.21
CA ILE A 60 -4.77 -4.30 -8.10
C ILE A 60 -6.05 -4.30 -7.26
N GLY A 61 -6.16 -5.18 -6.26
CA GLY A 61 -7.33 -5.26 -5.41
C GLY A 61 -7.63 -3.96 -4.68
N THR A 62 -6.61 -3.35 -4.08
CA THR A 62 -6.74 -2.06 -3.39
C THR A 62 -7.21 -0.95 -4.34
N LEU A 63 -6.60 -0.83 -5.52
CA LEU A 63 -6.98 0.21 -6.50
C LEU A 63 -8.39 -0.02 -7.07
N VAL A 64 -8.71 -1.25 -7.45
CA VAL A 64 -10.02 -1.59 -8.02
C VAL A 64 -11.14 -1.31 -7.03
N VAL A 65 -10.98 -1.73 -5.76
CA VAL A 65 -12.01 -1.49 -4.74
C VAL A 65 -12.09 -0.01 -4.38
N SER A 66 -10.96 0.69 -4.19
CA SER A 66 -10.95 2.11 -3.83
C SER A 66 -11.57 2.99 -4.93
N TYR A 67 -11.15 2.83 -6.18
CA TYR A 67 -11.71 3.60 -7.29
C TYR A 67 -13.10 3.11 -7.72
N GLY A 68 -13.36 1.81 -7.69
CA GLY A 68 -14.67 1.24 -7.97
C GLY A 68 -15.75 1.74 -7.00
N SER A 69 -15.42 1.81 -5.71
CA SER A 69 -16.34 2.37 -4.71
C SER A 69 -16.62 3.86 -4.95
N SER A 70 -15.64 4.62 -5.41
CA SER A 70 -15.82 6.05 -5.71
C SER A 70 -16.79 6.29 -6.88
N LEU A 71 -16.86 5.38 -7.85
CA LEU A 71 -17.79 5.45 -8.98
C LEU A 71 -19.22 5.12 -8.55
N VAL A 72 -19.41 4.20 -7.60
CA VAL A 72 -20.73 3.77 -7.11
C VAL A 72 -21.29 4.76 -6.09
N SER A 73 -20.44 5.34 -5.25
CA SER A 73 -20.87 6.16 -4.10
C SER A 73 -21.00 7.65 -4.40
N ASN A 74 -20.92 8.09 -5.66
CA ASN A 74 -21.02 9.50 -6.08
C ASN A 74 -20.11 10.43 -5.25
N PHE A 75 -18.86 10.02 -5.01
CA PHE A 75 -17.90 10.87 -4.33
C PHE A 75 -17.71 12.21 -5.06
N THR A 76 -17.49 13.25 -4.29
CA THR A 76 -17.16 14.55 -4.86
C THR A 76 -15.82 14.48 -5.60
N ARG A 77 -15.63 15.36 -6.58
CA ARG A 77 -14.37 15.47 -7.32
C ARG A 77 -13.19 15.67 -6.37
N ASP A 78 -13.36 16.45 -5.30
CA ASP A 78 -12.32 16.73 -4.31
C ASP A 78 -11.92 15.47 -3.54
N THR A 79 -12.89 14.64 -3.13
CA THR A 79 -12.63 13.36 -2.46
C THR A 79 -11.87 12.41 -3.36
N PHE A 80 -12.23 12.36 -4.66
CA PHE A 80 -11.51 11.55 -5.64
C PHE A 80 -10.03 11.98 -5.79
N TRP A 81 -9.78 13.30 -5.89
CA TRP A 81 -8.41 13.82 -5.98
C TRP A 81 -7.62 13.59 -4.70
N LEU A 82 -8.27 13.72 -3.55
CA LEU A 82 -7.61 13.45 -2.26
C LEU A 82 -7.27 11.97 -2.10
N ALA A 83 -8.16 11.05 -2.48
CA ALA A 83 -7.84 9.62 -2.53
C ALA A 83 -6.67 9.33 -3.48
N SER A 84 -6.69 9.94 -4.67
CA SER A 84 -5.64 9.77 -5.67
C SER A 84 -4.29 10.30 -5.20
N SER A 85 -4.25 11.34 -4.36
CA SER A 85 -3.01 11.86 -3.77
C SER A 85 -2.29 10.86 -2.85
N ALA A 86 -3.03 9.89 -2.29
CA ALA A 86 -2.45 8.78 -1.52
C ALA A 86 -2.17 7.55 -2.40
N LEU A 87 -3.12 7.19 -3.29
CA LEU A 87 -3.04 5.96 -4.07
C LEU A 87 -1.99 6.01 -5.20
N LEU A 88 -1.79 7.17 -5.85
CA LEU A 88 -0.80 7.28 -6.93
C LEU A 88 0.65 7.13 -6.44
N PRO A 89 1.10 7.79 -5.36
CA PRO A 89 2.42 7.53 -4.80
C PRO A 89 2.59 6.06 -4.35
N ALA A 90 1.55 5.47 -3.75
CA ALA A 90 1.57 4.07 -3.35
C ALA A 90 1.72 3.13 -4.55
N LEU A 91 1.03 3.41 -5.68
CA LEU A 91 1.19 2.67 -6.92
C LEU A 91 2.61 2.80 -7.47
N LEU A 92 3.20 4.00 -7.47
CA LEU A 92 4.58 4.22 -7.90
C LEU A 92 5.57 3.41 -7.06
N LEU A 93 5.41 3.43 -5.74
CA LEU A 93 6.23 2.61 -4.83
C LEU A 93 6.05 1.11 -5.11
N GLY A 94 4.83 0.67 -5.37
CA GLY A 94 4.54 -0.73 -5.73
C GLY A 94 5.18 -1.15 -7.06
N ILE A 95 5.18 -0.27 -8.07
CA ILE A 95 5.88 -0.51 -9.35
C ILE A 95 7.39 -0.59 -9.12
N ILE A 96 7.96 0.31 -8.31
CA ILE A 96 9.39 0.28 -7.96
C ILE A 96 9.73 -1.02 -7.24
N GLY A 97 8.90 -1.45 -6.27
CA GLY A 97 9.06 -2.73 -5.58
C GLY A 97 9.02 -3.92 -6.53
N LEU A 98 8.08 -3.94 -7.47
CA LEU A 98 8.02 -4.99 -8.50
C LEU A 98 9.27 -5.01 -9.39
N PHE A 99 9.80 -3.84 -9.79
CA PHE A 99 11.07 -3.79 -10.52
C PHE A 99 12.26 -4.27 -9.69
N ASP A 100 12.25 -3.97 -8.39
CA ASP A 100 13.26 -4.47 -7.46
C ASP A 100 13.24 -6.00 -7.39
N ASP A 101 12.06 -6.58 -7.21
CA ASP A 101 11.86 -8.04 -7.17
C ASP A 101 12.32 -8.72 -8.47
N LEU A 102 12.00 -8.14 -9.64
CA LEU A 102 12.33 -8.72 -10.94
C LEU A 102 13.81 -8.56 -11.32
N LYS A 103 14.47 -7.47 -10.90
CA LYS A 103 15.82 -7.12 -11.36
C LYS A 103 16.88 -7.12 -10.26
N ASN A 104 16.49 -7.34 -9.00
CA ASN A 104 17.39 -7.24 -7.84
C ASN A 104 18.20 -5.94 -7.87
N LEU A 105 17.50 -4.81 -7.77
CA LEU A 105 18.13 -3.50 -7.85
C LEU A 105 19.18 -3.31 -6.73
N PRO A 106 20.30 -2.65 -6.99
CA PRO A 106 21.23 -2.24 -5.95
C PRO A 106 20.52 -1.34 -4.91
N THR A 107 21.03 -1.31 -3.69
CA THR A 107 20.42 -0.56 -2.57
C THR A 107 20.24 0.93 -2.90
N TRP A 108 21.23 1.53 -3.56
CA TRP A 108 21.21 2.97 -3.84
C TRP A 108 20.11 3.43 -4.82
N PRO A 109 19.91 2.82 -6.00
CA PRO A 109 18.78 3.14 -6.88
C PRO A 109 17.42 2.96 -6.21
N ARG A 110 17.26 1.92 -5.40
CA ARG A 110 16.04 1.68 -4.64
C ARG A 110 15.77 2.79 -3.62
N PHE A 111 16.78 3.17 -2.84
CA PHE A 111 16.68 4.27 -1.88
C PHE A 111 16.34 5.61 -2.57
N LEU A 112 16.98 5.90 -3.71
CA LEU A 112 16.70 7.11 -4.49
C LEU A 112 15.26 7.12 -5.01
N ALA A 113 14.78 6.01 -5.56
CA ALA A 113 13.42 5.89 -6.07
C ALA A 113 12.37 6.06 -4.95
N GLN A 114 12.59 5.45 -3.79
CA GLN A 114 11.74 5.65 -2.59
C GLN A 114 11.75 7.11 -2.12
N SER A 115 12.92 7.77 -2.14
CA SER A 115 13.05 9.18 -1.76
C SER A 115 12.29 10.09 -2.72
N ILE A 116 12.38 9.86 -4.04
CA ILE A 116 11.61 10.60 -5.05
C ILE A 116 10.11 10.41 -4.83
N ALA A 117 9.65 9.19 -4.60
CA ALA A 117 8.24 8.92 -4.30
C ALA A 117 7.80 9.60 -2.99
N GLY A 118 8.65 9.60 -1.95
CA GLY A 118 8.41 10.31 -0.70
C GLY A 118 8.29 11.83 -0.89
N ILE A 119 9.17 12.43 -1.69
CA ILE A 119 9.12 13.85 -2.04
C ILE A 119 7.82 14.17 -2.79
N PHE A 120 7.47 13.33 -3.78
CA PHE A 120 6.22 13.49 -4.52
C PHE A 120 5.00 13.42 -3.60
N THR A 121 4.97 12.45 -2.68
CA THR A 121 3.94 12.34 -1.64
C THR A 121 3.87 13.60 -0.79
N ALA A 122 4.99 14.08 -0.27
CA ALA A 122 5.05 15.29 0.56
C ALA A 122 4.51 16.52 -0.19
N LEU A 123 4.91 16.71 -1.45
CA LEU A 123 4.43 17.81 -2.28
C LEU A 123 2.91 17.73 -2.52
N LEU A 124 2.36 16.55 -2.78
CA LEU A 124 0.92 16.36 -2.94
C LEU A 124 0.16 16.67 -1.64
N LEU A 125 0.66 16.21 -0.49
CA LEU A 125 0.02 16.47 0.81
C LEU A 125 0.09 17.96 1.18
N ILE A 126 1.21 18.64 0.89
CA ILE A 126 1.36 20.08 1.10
C ILE A 126 0.40 20.87 0.21
N SER A 127 0.28 20.49 -1.07
CA SER A 127 -0.59 21.20 -2.03
C SER A 127 -2.07 21.06 -1.66
N ASN A 128 -2.46 19.92 -1.10
CA ASN A 128 -3.82 19.67 -0.62
C ASN A 128 -4.08 20.17 0.82
N ASN A 129 -3.08 20.78 1.48
CA ASN A 129 -3.14 21.16 2.90
C ASN A 129 -3.50 20.01 3.84
N THR A 130 -3.06 18.79 3.51
CA THR A 130 -3.31 17.56 4.28
C THR A 130 -2.04 17.01 4.94
N VAL A 131 -0.90 17.65 4.73
CA VAL A 131 0.32 17.32 5.47
C VAL A 131 0.12 17.59 6.96
N GLY A 132 0.55 16.69 7.83
CA GLY A 132 0.57 16.96 9.28
C GLY A 132 1.43 18.17 9.60
N THR A 133 1.13 18.86 10.69
CA THR A 133 1.82 20.10 11.10
C THR A 133 2.57 19.97 12.42
N PRO A 134 3.35 18.92 12.66
CA PRO A 134 4.03 18.71 13.94
C PRO A 134 5.07 19.78 14.25
N THR A 135 5.66 20.42 13.22
CA THR A 135 6.67 21.48 13.40
C THR A 135 6.12 22.89 13.15
N GLY A 136 4.95 22.99 12.50
CA GLY A 136 4.37 24.26 12.03
C GLY A 136 5.05 24.82 10.78
N SER A 137 6.05 24.14 10.23
CA SER A 137 6.76 24.53 8.99
C SER A 137 6.51 23.49 7.91
N LYS A 138 5.84 23.90 6.81
CA LYS A 138 5.57 23.00 5.66
C LYS A 138 6.83 22.30 5.13
N PHE A 139 7.97 22.98 5.19
CA PHE A 139 9.25 22.40 4.74
C PHE A 139 9.70 21.25 5.65
N PHE A 140 9.75 21.49 6.97
CA PHE A 140 10.15 20.44 7.91
C PHE A 140 9.11 19.30 8.00
N ASP A 141 7.82 19.61 7.93
CA ASP A 141 6.75 18.64 7.89
C ASP A 141 6.82 17.77 6.63
N GLY A 142 7.19 18.37 5.48
CA GLY A 142 7.49 17.65 4.25
C GLY A 142 8.70 16.72 4.39
N LEU A 143 9.80 17.20 5.01
CA LEU A 143 10.97 16.35 5.27
C LEU A 143 10.62 15.15 6.16
N ILE A 144 9.85 15.36 7.23
CA ILE A 144 9.36 14.28 8.10
C ILE A 144 8.56 13.27 7.27
N THR A 145 7.70 13.73 6.37
CA THR A 145 6.92 12.86 5.48
C THR A 145 7.83 12.00 4.60
N VAL A 146 8.88 12.58 4.01
CA VAL A 146 9.85 11.82 3.20
C VAL A 146 10.54 10.74 4.03
N PHE A 147 11.07 11.11 5.20
CA PHE A 147 11.70 10.16 6.12
C PHE A 147 10.74 9.05 6.52
N TRP A 148 9.49 9.38 6.79
CA TRP A 148 8.46 8.43 7.16
C TRP A 148 8.19 7.42 6.03
N VAL A 149 7.97 7.91 4.80
CA VAL A 149 7.71 7.05 3.63
C VAL A 149 8.90 6.11 3.40
N VAL A 150 10.12 6.63 3.33
CA VAL A 150 11.32 5.82 3.10
C VAL A 150 11.55 4.82 4.26
N GLY A 151 11.39 5.28 5.50
CA GLY A 151 11.54 4.44 6.68
C GLY A 151 10.55 3.29 6.72
N ILE A 152 9.27 3.55 6.48
CA ILE A 152 8.23 2.51 6.44
C ILE A 152 8.47 1.54 5.28
N CYS A 153 8.79 2.01 4.07
CA CYS A 153 9.10 1.12 2.95
C CYS A 153 10.24 0.14 3.28
N ASN A 154 11.33 0.63 3.88
CA ASN A 154 12.44 -0.24 4.24
C ASN A 154 12.11 -1.17 5.43
N SER A 155 11.32 -0.70 6.40
CA SER A 155 10.88 -1.53 7.53
C SER A 155 9.99 -2.68 7.06
N ILE A 156 9.01 -2.42 6.21
CA ILE A 156 8.14 -3.46 5.65
C ILE A 156 8.93 -4.45 4.79
N ASN A 157 9.87 -3.97 3.97
CA ASN A 157 10.75 -4.85 3.19
C ASN A 157 11.59 -5.78 4.08
N PHE A 158 11.98 -5.33 5.27
CA PHE A 158 12.64 -6.19 6.26
C PHE A 158 11.71 -7.28 6.80
N PHE A 159 10.44 -6.95 7.09
CA PHE A 159 9.44 -7.92 7.55
C PHE A 159 9.01 -8.92 6.47
N ASP A 160 9.22 -8.61 5.21
CA ASP A 160 8.91 -9.51 4.08
C ASP A 160 9.82 -10.75 4.03
N ASN A 161 10.88 -10.79 4.83
CA ASN A 161 11.69 -11.99 5.02
C ASN A 161 11.02 -13.08 5.88
N LEU A 162 9.85 -12.80 6.47
CA LEU A 162 9.07 -13.72 7.29
C LEU A 162 7.76 -14.08 6.58
N ASP A 163 7.38 -15.34 6.58
CA ASP A 163 6.12 -15.82 5.98
C ASP A 163 4.92 -15.05 6.56
N GLY A 164 4.23 -14.28 5.71
CA GLY A 164 3.13 -13.43 6.13
C GLY A 164 3.52 -12.23 7.01
N GLY A 165 4.82 -11.99 7.24
CA GLY A 165 5.30 -10.92 8.12
C GLY A 165 4.91 -9.53 7.62
N ALA A 166 5.15 -9.24 6.35
CA ALA A 166 4.80 -7.96 5.74
C ALA A 166 3.28 -7.76 5.68
N SER A 167 2.54 -8.72 5.10
CA SER A 167 1.08 -8.62 4.95
C SER A 167 0.36 -8.56 6.30
N GLY A 168 0.77 -9.36 7.29
CA GLY A 168 0.22 -9.35 8.63
C GLY A 168 0.49 -8.04 9.37
N THR A 169 1.70 -7.51 9.29
CA THR A 169 2.06 -6.22 9.91
C THR A 169 1.24 -5.08 9.30
N ILE A 170 1.09 -5.05 7.97
CA ILE A 170 0.28 -4.05 7.28
C ILE A 170 -1.19 -4.20 7.65
N ALA A 171 -1.73 -5.43 7.70
CA ALA A 171 -3.12 -5.67 8.08
C ALA A 171 -3.45 -5.11 9.47
N ILE A 172 -2.62 -5.41 10.47
CA ILE A 172 -2.80 -4.93 11.85
C ILE A 172 -2.69 -3.41 11.90
N SER A 173 -1.67 -2.82 11.26
CA SER A 173 -1.45 -1.38 11.25
C SER A 173 -2.59 -0.62 10.54
N ALA A 174 -3.04 -1.13 9.40
CA ALA A 174 -4.15 -0.56 8.65
C ALA A 174 -5.48 -0.68 9.42
N PHE A 175 -5.72 -1.79 10.10
CA PHE A 175 -6.90 -1.96 10.94
C PHE A 175 -6.90 -1.00 12.15
N ALA A 176 -5.76 -0.82 12.80
CA ALA A 176 -5.62 0.17 13.87
C ALA A 176 -5.88 1.59 13.36
N LEU A 177 -5.33 1.94 12.18
CA LEU A 177 -5.58 3.23 11.54
C LEU A 177 -7.06 3.40 11.15
N PHE A 178 -7.73 2.33 10.70
CA PHE A 178 -9.17 2.34 10.45
C PHE A 178 -9.93 2.74 11.71
N ILE A 179 -9.64 2.12 12.86
CA ILE A 179 -10.32 2.43 14.14
C ILE A 179 -10.11 3.89 14.53
N LEU A 180 -8.86 4.39 14.42
CA LEU A 180 -8.54 5.77 14.77
C LEU A 180 -9.25 6.77 13.85
N ALA A 181 -9.21 6.52 12.54
CA ALA A 181 -9.83 7.38 11.55
C ALA A 181 -11.36 7.35 11.61
N PHE A 182 -11.95 6.18 11.88
CA PHE A 182 -13.39 6.01 12.07
C PHE A 182 -13.89 6.82 13.29
N ASN A 183 -13.21 6.69 14.43
CA ASN A 183 -13.55 7.47 15.64
C ASN A 183 -13.27 8.98 15.47
N GLY A 184 -12.31 9.35 14.64
CA GLY A 184 -11.99 10.73 14.29
C GLY A 184 -12.85 11.33 13.18
N ASN A 185 -13.88 10.62 12.67
CA ASN A 185 -14.74 11.03 11.54
C ASN A 185 -13.94 11.35 10.26
N GLN A 186 -12.80 10.70 10.07
CA GLN A 186 -11.95 10.84 8.88
C GLN A 186 -12.35 9.78 7.85
N PHE A 187 -13.50 9.96 7.22
CA PHE A 187 -14.17 8.95 6.39
C PHE A 187 -13.29 8.38 5.27
N LEU A 188 -12.52 9.22 4.57
CA LEU A 188 -11.64 8.77 3.49
C LEU A 188 -10.49 7.90 4.01
N ILE A 189 -9.82 8.33 5.09
CA ILE A 189 -8.72 7.57 5.69
C ILE A 189 -9.25 6.24 6.22
N ALA A 190 -10.41 6.23 6.86
CA ALA A 190 -11.06 5.02 7.33
C ALA A 190 -11.38 4.05 6.16
N ALA A 191 -11.93 4.58 5.05
CA ALA A 191 -12.25 3.77 3.87
C ALA A 191 -10.99 3.16 3.24
N LEU A 192 -9.93 3.95 3.02
CA LEU A 192 -8.68 3.43 2.48
C LEU A 192 -8.03 2.41 3.43
N SER A 193 -8.04 2.67 4.72
CA SER A 193 -7.46 1.77 5.72
C SER A 193 -8.18 0.42 5.78
N VAL A 194 -9.51 0.40 5.71
CA VAL A 194 -10.27 -0.85 5.71
C VAL A 194 -10.09 -1.65 4.42
N VAL A 195 -9.94 -0.97 3.26
CA VAL A 195 -9.61 -1.63 1.99
C VAL A 195 -8.22 -2.26 2.05
N ILE A 196 -7.22 -1.55 2.58
CA ILE A 196 -5.85 -2.10 2.76
C ILE A 196 -5.89 -3.31 3.71
N THR A 197 -6.62 -3.21 4.82
CA THR A 197 -6.81 -4.32 5.76
C THR A 197 -7.39 -5.55 5.07
N GLY A 198 -8.49 -5.40 4.34
CA GLY A 198 -9.11 -6.49 3.59
C GLY A 198 -8.18 -7.07 2.52
N SER A 199 -7.48 -6.20 1.78
CA SER A 199 -6.52 -6.62 0.73
C SER A 199 -5.37 -7.44 1.30
N THR A 200 -4.82 -7.04 2.43
CA THR A 200 -3.64 -7.73 3.03
C THR A 200 -4.01 -9.01 3.78
N ILE A 201 -5.23 -9.10 4.33
CA ILE A 201 -5.74 -10.35 4.92
C ILE A 201 -6.18 -11.34 3.83
N GLY A 202 -6.71 -10.85 2.70
CA GLY A 202 -7.11 -11.67 1.57
C GLY A 202 -5.94 -12.28 0.78
N PHE A 203 -4.75 -11.70 0.93
CA PHE A 203 -3.50 -12.19 0.36
C PHE A 203 -2.98 -13.41 1.10
#